data_0dda62985222c397b75413a20658edbd
#
_entry.id   0dda62985222c397b75413a20658edbd
#
_cell.length_a   1.000
_cell.length_b   1.000
_cell.length_c   1.000
_cell.angle_alpha   90.00
_cell.angle_beta   90.00
_cell.angle_gamma   90.00
#
_symmetry.space_group_name_H-M   'P 1'
#
loop_
_entity.id
_entity.type
_entity.pdbx_description
1 polymer ?
#
loop_
_entity_poly.entity_id
_entity_poly.type
_entity_poly.pdbx_seq_one_letter_code
_entity_poly.pdbx_strand_id
1 'polypeptide(L)'
;MATVTLKDIRKSYGTVEIIKGVDLHIEDREFCVFVGPSGCGKSTLLRMIAGLEEITSGDLLIDGVRVNDVPPAERGLAMVFQSYALYPHMSVADNMAFSLRLAGVSKEERRAKIDEAARVLHLEQLLERKPKELSGGQRQRVAIGRAIVRKPKVFLFDEPLSNLDAALRVNMRIELARLHEELAATMIYVTHDQVEAMTMADKIVVLQGGIVEQAGTPLELYHHPRNLFVAGFIGSPKMNFMPVTVNTGDQAGATVQLPGGGTVTVPVQPGRLRPGDAVTFGVRPEHLRPSDTGELVGEVTVVERLGGETFLYTQLASGEMMVVQADGEIPTRVHERISVKLNPSTCHLFDGSGLAVERAHRHPLADMRRPTARKAS
;
A
#
# COMPACT_ATOMS: atom_id res chain seq x y z
N MET A 1 -12.65 3.14 19.95
CA MET A 1 -12.31 3.14 18.56
C MET A 1 -13.22 2.15 17.85
N ALA A 2 -13.12 1.95 16.55
CA ALA A 2 -14.18 1.22 15.85
C ALA A 2 -13.61 0.22 14.84
N THR A 3 -14.27 -0.94 14.71
CA THR A 3 -14.08 -1.85 13.59
C THR A 3 -14.86 -1.36 12.36
N VAL A 4 -14.37 -1.67 11.16
CA VAL A 4 -15.10 -1.40 9.92
C VAL A 4 -15.21 -2.69 9.12
N THR A 5 -16.45 -3.10 8.78
CA THR A 5 -16.70 -4.33 8.03
C THR A 5 -17.51 -4.02 6.78
N LEU A 6 -16.98 -4.47 5.64
CA LEU A 6 -17.64 -4.42 4.34
C LEU A 6 -18.08 -5.85 3.99
N LYS A 7 -19.35 -6.04 3.61
CA LYS A 7 -19.91 -7.33 3.22
C LYS A 7 -20.54 -7.20 1.83
N ASP A 8 -19.95 -7.85 0.84
CA ASP A 8 -20.36 -7.83 -0.58
C ASP A 8 -20.68 -6.41 -1.08
N ILE A 9 -19.83 -5.43 -0.70
CA ILE A 9 -20.04 -4.03 -1.09
C ILE A 9 -19.91 -3.89 -2.59
N ARG A 10 -20.95 -3.31 -3.23
CA ARG A 10 -21.02 -3.04 -4.68
C ARG A 10 -21.38 -1.60 -4.97
N LYS A 11 -20.82 -1.06 -6.04
CA LYS A 11 -21.14 0.26 -6.54
C LYS A 11 -21.27 0.26 -8.04
N SER A 12 -22.42 0.73 -8.53
CA SER A 12 -22.66 0.94 -9.95
C SER A 12 -23.07 2.39 -10.23
N TYR A 13 -22.60 2.91 -11.34
CA TYR A 13 -23.09 4.16 -11.95
C TYR A 13 -23.79 3.81 -13.26
N GLY A 14 -25.11 3.84 -13.25
CA GLY A 14 -25.91 3.32 -14.35
C GLY A 14 -25.62 1.83 -14.60
N THR A 15 -25.11 1.50 -15.77
CA THR A 15 -24.75 0.11 -16.16
C THR A 15 -23.31 -0.28 -15.84
N VAL A 16 -22.48 0.66 -15.35
CA VAL A 16 -21.05 0.40 -15.10
C VAL A 16 -20.83 0.08 -13.63
N GLU A 17 -20.43 -1.16 -13.33
CA GLU A 17 -20.07 -1.59 -11.98
C GLU A 17 -18.61 -1.23 -11.69
N ILE A 18 -18.39 -0.36 -10.71
CA ILE A 18 -17.05 0.14 -10.29
C ILE A 18 -16.49 -0.65 -9.12
N ILE A 19 -17.33 -1.05 -8.15
CA ILE A 19 -16.96 -1.94 -7.04
C ILE A 19 -17.81 -3.20 -7.16
N LYS A 20 -17.14 -4.37 -7.16
CA LYS A 20 -17.71 -5.64 -7.62
C LYS A 20 -17.76 -6.71 -6.52
N GLY A 21 -18.31 -6.37 -5.37
CA GLY A 21 -18.44 -7.28 -4.25
C GLY A 21 -17.15 -7.32 -3.41
N VAL A 22 -16.95 -6.29 -2.61
CA VAL A 22 -15.81 -6.19 -1.70
C VAL A 22 -16.22 -6.69 -0.32
N ASP A 23 -15.50 -7.74 0.13
CA ASP A 23 -15.52 -8.23 1.50
C ASP A 23 -14.22 -7.82 2.18
N LEU A 24 -14.33 -7.09 3.30
CA LEU A 24 -13.17 -6.60 4.04
C LEU A 24 -13.52 -6.39 5.50
N HIS A 25 -12.63 -6.79 6.38
CA HIS A 25 -12.69 -6.48 7.80
C HIS A 25 -11.45 -5.71 8.23
N ILE A 26 -11.67 -4.56 8.88
CA ILE A 26 -10.63 -3.68 9.43
C ILE A 26 -10.83 -3.69 10.94
N GLU A 27 -9.78 -4.10 11.67
CA GLU A 27 -9.80 -4.22 13.11
C GLU A 27 -9.78 -2.85 13.80
N ASP A 28 -10.17 -2.83 15.07
CA ASP A 28 -10.01 -1.65 15.91
C ASP A 28 -8.54 -1.25 16.00
N ARG A 29 -8.25 0.05 15.77
CA ARG A 29 -6.90 0.65 15.78
C ARG A 29 -5.96 0.14 14.67
N GLU A 30 -6.49 -0.49 13.63
CA GLU A 30 -5.70 -0.93 12.49
C GLU A 30 -5.45 0.23 11.51
N PHE A 31 -4.23 0.37 11.03
CA PHE A 31 -3.89 1.26 9.91
C PHE A 31 -4.04 0.47 8.60
N CYS A 32 -5.19 0.62 7.96
CA CYS A 32 -5.51 -0.07 6.71
C CYS A 32 -5.24 0.83 5.49
N VAL A 33 -4.45 0.35 4.54
CA VAL A 33 -4.08 1.12 3.34
C VAL A 33 -4.66 0.47 2.09
N PHE A 34 -5.46 1.22 1.32
CA PHE A 34 -5.97 0.83 0.01
C PHE A 34 -4.99 1.27 -1.08
N VAL A 35 -4.50 0.33 -1.87
CA VAL A 35 -3.59 0.57 -2.99
C VAL A 35 -4.10 -0.05 -4.28
N GLY A 36 -3.62 0.44 -5.41
CA GLY A 36 -3.97 -0.08 -6.74
C GLY A 36 -3.82 0.99 -7.81
N PRO A 37 -3.98 0.64 -9.09
CA PRO A 37 -3.90 1.55 -10.22
C PRO A 37 -4.94 2.68 -10.13
N SER A 38 -4.71 3.75 -10.90
CA SER A 38 -5.72 4.81 -11.06
C SER A 38 -7.02 4.24 -11.62
N GLY A 39 -8.16 4.68 -11.07
CA GLY A 39 -9.48 4.23 -11.53
C GLY A 39 -9.94 2.85 -11.03
N CYS A 40 -9.18 2.15 -10.16
CA CYS A 40 -9.60 0.84 -9.63
C CYS A 40 -10.67 0.89 -8.52
N GLY A 41 -11.14 2.08 -8.11
CA GLY A 41 -12.23 2.25 -7.17
C GLY A 41 -11.85 2.62 -5.73
N LYS A 42 -10.56 2.85 -5.39
CA LYS A 42 -10.09 3.18 -4.02
C LYS A 42 -10.83 4.35 -3.37
N SER A 43 -10.81 5.52 -4.02
CA SER A 43 -11.49 6.72 -3.51
C SER A 43 -13.01 6.56 -3.49
N THR A 44 -13.59 5.80 -4.43
CA THR A 44 -15.02 5.48 -4.41
C THR A 44 -15.36 4.65 -3.17
N LEU A 45 -14.59 3.60 -2.88
CA LEU A 45 -14.76 2.76 -1.69
C LEU A 45 -14.61 3.59 -0.40
N LEU A 46 -13.58 4.46 -0.33
CA LEU A 46 -13.38 5.35 0.79
C LEU A 46 -14.55 6.30 0.99
N ARG A 47 -15.08 6.89 -0.09
CA ARG A 47 -16.24 7.80 -0.06
C ARG A 47 -17.54 7.09 0.33
N MET A 48 -17.74 5.83 -0.06
CA MET A 48 -18.85 5.01 0.42
C MET A 48 -18.75 4.77 1.94
N ILE A 49 -17.57 4.48 2.46
CA ILE A 49 -17.34 4.36 3.91
C ILE A 49 -17.66 5.69 4.61
N ALA A 50 -17.23 6.81 4.03
CA ALA A 50 -17.53 8.16 4.57
C ALA A 50 -19.01 8.54 4.49
N GLY A 51 -19.83 7.85 3.66
CA GLY A 51 -21.22 8.22 3.36
C GLY A 51 -21.36 9.37 2.38
N LEU A 52 -20.28 9.71 1.68
CA LEU A 52 -20.25 10.73 0.62
C LEU A 52 -20.64 10.14 -0.75
N GLU A 53 -20.75 8.84 -0.83
CA GLU A 53 -21.17 8.08 -2.00
C GLU A 53 -22.11 6.96 -1.54
N GLU A 54 -23.21 6.76 -2.25
CA GLU A 54 -24.18 5.71 -1.92
C GLU A 54 -23.65 4.33 -2.29
N ILE A 55 -23.94 3.34 -1.46
CA ILE A 55 -23.68 1.93 -1.69
C ILE A 55 -24.86 1.38 -2.53
N THR A 56 -24.55 0.72 -3.66
CA THR A 56 -25.60 0.15 -4.52
C THR A 56 -26.18 -1.12 -3.91
N SER A 57 -25.32 -2.01 -3.36
CA SER A 57 -25.73 -3.19 -2.61
C SER A 57 -24.61 -3.65 -1.66
N GLY A 58 -24.93 -4.57 -0.74
CA GLY A 58 -24.05 -5.00 0.32
C GLY A 58 -24.22 -4.17 1.58
N ASP A 59 -23.50 -4.53 2.65
CA ASP A 59 -23.64 -3.92 3.96
C ASP A 59 -22.30 -3.35 4.47
N LEU A 60 -22.32 -2.08 4.87
CA LEU A 60 -21.25 -1.43 5.61
C LEU A 60 -21.60 -1.37 7.09
N LEU A 61 -20.72 -1.93 7.93
CA LEU A 61 -20.89 -1.90 9.38
C LEU A 61 -19.72 -1.14 10.04
N ILE A 62 -20.04 -0.31 11.02
CA ILE A 62 -19.09 0.36 11.93
C ILE A 62 -19.44 -0.08 13.34
N ASP A 63 -18.50 -0.69 14.07
CA ASP A 63 -18.75 -1.34 15.37
C ASP A 63 -19.93 -2.32 15.35
N GLY A 64 -20.07 -3.08 14.27
CA GLY A 64 -21.16 -4.04 14.09
C GLY A 64 -22.52 -3.40 13.74
N VAL A 65 -22.63 -2.09 13.69
CA VAL A 65 -23.87 -1.38 13.34
C VAL A 65 -23.85 -1.05 11.85
N ARG A 66 -24.92 -1.43 11.13
CA ARG A 66 -25.10 -1.11 9.71
C ARG A 66 -25.31 0.41 9.54
N VAL A 67 -24.51 1.02 8.66
CA VAL A 67 -24.50 2.48 8.47
C VAL A 67 -24.77 2.95 7.03
N ASN A 68 -25.27 2.06 6.17
CA ASN A 68 -25.53 2.43 4.77
C ASN A 68 -26.39 3.70 4.65
N ASP A 69 -27.45 3.79 5.46
CA ASP A 69 -28.46 4.84 5.40
C ASP A 69 -28.19 5.97 6.41
N VAL A 70 -27.06 5.88 7.17
CA VAL A 70 -26.67 6.91 8.15
C VAL A 70 -25.97 8.06 7.44
N PRO A 71 -26.40 9.32 7.66
CA PRO A 71 -25.73 10.49 7.08
C PRO A 71 -24.25 10.59 7.45
N PRO A 72 -23.37 11.16 6.58
CA PRO A 72 -21.94 11.26 6.84
C PRO A 72 -21.56 11.89 8.17
N ALA A 73 -22.30 12.92 8.59
CA ALA A 73 -22.04 13.64 9.85
C ALA A 73 -22.25 12.78 11.11
N GLU A 74 -23.10 11.74 11.02
CA GLU A 74 -23.52 10.88 12.12
C GLU A 74 -22.77 9.56 12.20
N ARG A 75 -21.95 9.21 11.19
CA ARG A 75 -21.16 7.97 11.14
C ARG A 75 -19.98 7.97 12.15
N GLY A 76 -19.69 9.11 12.78
CA GLY A 76 -18.57 9.24 13.70
C GLY A 76 -17.20 9.19 13.03
N LEU A 77 -17.12 9.52 11.74
CA LEU A 77 -15.91 9.50 10.93
C LEU A 77 -15.36 10.91 10.69
N ALA A 78 -14.08 11.02 10.39
CA ALA A 78 -13.49 12.25 9.87
C ALA A 78 -12.65 11.94 8.61
N MET A 79 -12.77 12.77 7.58
CA MET A 79 -12.08 12.59 6.31
C MET A 79 -11.14 13.76 6.01
N VAL A 80 -9.93 13.42 5.63
CA VAL A 80 -8.89 14.33 5.09
C VAL A 80 -8.82 14.12 3.60
N PHE A 81 -9.11 15.16 2.84
CA PHE A 81 -9.15 15.14 1.38
C PHE A 81 -7.78 15.45 0.77
N GLN A 82 -7.53 14.99 -0.44
CA GLN A 82 -6.34 15.26 -1.24
C GLN A 82 -6.01 16.76 -1.38
N SER A 83 -7.03 17.60 -1.54
CA SER A 83 -6.90 19.06 -1.63
C SER A 83 -6.81 19.78 -0.28
N TYR A 84 -6.78 19.00 0.83
CA TYR A 84 -6.86 19.49 2.21
C TYR A 84 -8.19 20.19 2.56
N ALA A 85 -8.90 20.74 1.60
CA ALA A 85 -10.21 21.42 1.72
C ALA A 85 -10.25 22.48 2.85
N LEU A 86 -9.15 23.23 3.05
CA LEU A 86 -9.09 24.29 4.05
C LEU A 86 -9.89 25.51 3.60
N TYR A 87 -10.53 26.18 4.55
CA TYR A 87 -11.21 27.46 4.32
C TYR A 87 -10.16 28.58 4.21
N PRO A 88 -9.93 29.17 3.03
CA PRO A 88 -8.78 30.05 2.79
C PRO A 88 -8.85 31.40 3.51
N HIS A 89 -10.04 31.83 3.88
CA HIS A 89 -10.32 33.09 4.60
C HIS A 89 -10.21 32.96 6.12
N MET A 90 -10.20 31.75 6.64
CA MET A 90 -10.15 31.45 8.08
C MET A 90 -8.70 31.23 8.53
N SER A 91 -8.39 31.56 9.81
CA SER A 91 -7.14 31.17 10.45
C SER A 91 -7.02 29.67 10.65
N VAL A 92 -5.85 29.16 11.04
CA VAL A 92 -5.65 27.75 11.44
C VAL A 92 -6.61 27.39 12.57
N ALA A 93 -6.65 28.21 13.64
CA ALA A 93 -7.56 27.98 14.75
C ALA A 93 -9.02 27.95 14.30
N ASP A 94 -9.44 28.86 13.43
CA ASP A 94 -10.82 28.90 12.93
C ASP A 94 -11.16 27.70 12.02
N ASN A 95 -10.22 27.26 11.19
CA ASN A 95 -10.36 26.04 10.40
C ASN A 95 -10.62 24.83 11.32
N MET A 96 -9.83 24.66 12.40
CA MET A 96 -10.00 23.59 13.36
C MET A 96 -11.30 23.73 14.18
N ALA A 97 -11.67 24.96 14.55
CA ALA A 97 -12.88 25.25 15.34
C ALA A 97 -14.18 25.05 14.57
N PHE A 98 -14.16 25.07 13.22
CA PHE A 98 -15.37 25.19 12.41
C PHE A 98 -16.43 24.12 12.71
N SER A 99 -16.02 22.85 12.70
CA SER A 99 -16.94 21.74 12.99
C SER A 99 -17.48 21.76 14.43
N LEU A 100 -16.66 22.18 15.40
CA LEU A 100 -17.05 22.30 16.80
C LEU A 100 -18.04 23.46 17.01
N ARG A 101 -17.89 24.55 16.24
CA ARG A 101 -18.88 25.66 16.23
C ARG A 101 -20.24 25.20 15.75
N LEU A 102 -20.27 24.44 14.64
CA LEU A 102 -21.54 23.89 14.11
C LEU A 102 -22.20 22.91 15.08
N ALA A 103 -21.40 22.17 15.86
CA ALA A 103 -21.90 21.27 16.90
C ALA A 103 -22.31 21.99 18.21
N GLY A 104 -22.26 23.32 18.27
CA GLY A 104 -22.69 24.08 19.47
C GLY A 104 -21.74 24.00 20.67
N VAL A 105 -20.49 23.51 20.47
CA VAL A 105 -19.48 23.39 21.56
C VAL A 105 -19.12 24.77 22.09
N SER A 106 -18.98 24.92 23.43
CA SER A 106 -18.64 26.19 24.07
C SER A 106 -17.29 26.76 23.61
N LYS A 107 -17.07 28.07 23.76
CA LYS A 107 -15.83 28.72 23.34
C LYS A 107 -14.62 28.18 24.08
N GLU A 108 -14.78 27.96 25.39
CA GLU A 108 -13.75 27.44 26.29
C GLU A 108 -13.37 26.02 25.92
N GLU A 109 -14.34 25.14 25.70
CA GLU A 109 -14.09 23.75 25.29
C GLU A 109 -13.48 23.66 23.90
N ARG A 110 -13.93 24.51 22.93
CA ARG A 110 -13.31 24.58 21.61
C ARG A 110 -11.83 24.97 21.71
N ARG A 111 -11.50 25.96 22.53
CA ARG A 111 -10.11 26.39 22.72
C ARG A 111 -9.26 25.26 23.26
N ALA A 112 -9.71 24.57 24.29
CA ALA A 112 -9.00 23.43 24.87
C ALA A 112 -8.73 22.32 23.84
N LYS A 113 -9.75 21.94 23.03
CA LYS A 113 -9.60 20.93 21.99
C LYS A 113 -8.63 21.36 20.86
N ILE A 114 -8.64 22.65 20.49
CA ILE A 114 -7.74 23.21 19.49
C ILE A 114 -6.30 23.19 20.02
N ASP A 115 -6.09 23.63 21.26
CA ASP A 115 -4.76 23.68 21.87
C ASP A 115 -4.18 22.27 22.05
N GLU A 116 -5.01 21.27 22.41
CA GLU A 116 -4.65 19.84 22.46
C GLU A 116 -4.18 19.35 21.07
N ALA A 117 -5.01 19.55 20.05
CA ALA A 117 -4.69 19.12 18.68
C ALA A 117 -3.50 19.88 18.07
N ALA A 118 -3.36 21.18 18.36
CA ALA A 118 -2.23 22.00 17.92
C ALA A 118 -0.91 21.49 18.50
N ARG A 119 -0.91 21.04 19.77
CA ARG A 119 0.27 20.49 20.43
C ARG A 119 0.71 19.19 19.79
N VAL A 120 -0.23 18.26 19.55
CA VAL A 120 0.04 16.97 18.88
C VAL A 120 0.61 17.18 17.47
N LEU A 121 0.16 18.23 16.76
CA LEU A 121 0.52 18.52 15.37
C LEU A 121 1.63 19.57 15.22
N HIS A 122 2.18 20.08 16.33
CA HIS A 122 3.18 21.18 16.33
C HIS A 122 2.71 22.41 15.53
N LEU A 123 1.48 22.87 15.79
CA LEU A 123 0.83 24.00 15.12
C LEU A 123 0.64 25.22 16.05
N GLU A 124 1.11 25.19 17.29
CA GLU A 124 0.83 26.20 18.34
C GLU A 124 1.17 27.62 17.86
N GLN A 125 2.32 27.77 17.20
CA GLN A 125 2.78 29.08 16.71
C GLN A 125 2.11 29.51 15.39
N LEU A 126 1.28 28.67 14.81
CA LEU A 126 0.66 28.89 13.50
C LEU A 126 -0.85 29.15 13.60
N LEU A 127 -1.45 29.09 14.80
CA LEU A 127 -2.90 29.14 15.02
C LEU A 127 -3.57 30.37 14.41
N GLU A 128 -2.90 31.51 14.40
CA GLU A 128 -3.43 32.77 13.87
C GLU A 128 -3.16 32.97 12.36
N ARG A 129 -2.33 32.12 11.74
CA ARG A 129 -2.01 32.20 10.31
C ARG A 129 -3.17 31.70 9.45
N LYS A 130 -3.20 32.17 8.18
CA LYS A 130 -4.12 31.69 7.16
C LYS A 130 -3.46 30.64 6.26
N PRO A 131 -4.22 29.79 5.57
CA PRO A 131 -3.68 28.73 4.72
C PRO A 131 -2.67 29.18 3.67
N LYS A 132 -2.79 30.39 3.12
CA LYS A 132 -1.85 30.96 2.15
C LYS A 132 -0.45 31.23 2.73
N GLU A 133 -0.32 31.33 4.05
CA GLU A 133 0.92 31.63 4.78
C GLU A 133 1.61 30.34 5.28
N LEU A 134 1.09 29.17 4.90
CA LEU A 134 1.56 27.86 5.35
C LEU A 134 2.24 27.09 4.21
N SER A 135 3.24 26.27 4.57
CA SER A 135 3.81 25.27 3.66
C SER A 135 2.79 24.14 3.37
N GLY A 136 3.09 23.30 2.36
CA GLY A 136 2.25 22.12 2.04
C GLY A 136 2.01 21.21 3.23
N GLY A 137 3.07 20.81 3.94
CA GLY A 137 2.97 19.99 5.14
C GLY A 137 2.23 20.66 6.29
N GLN A 138 2.40 21.97 6.49
CA GLN A 138 1.64 22.70 7.49
C GLN A 138 0.14 22.72 7.16
N ARG A 139 -0.24 22.94 5.88
CA ARG A 139 -1.65 22.84 5.45
C ARG A 139 -2.23 21.46 5.70
N GLN A 140 -1.46 20.41 5.43
CA GLN A 140 -1.87 19.04 5.70
C GLN A 140 -2.10 18.81 7.20
N ARG A 141 -1.17 19.22 8.09
CA ARG A 141 -1.35 19.14 9.53
C ARG A 141 -2.62 19.87 10.00
N VAL A 142 -2.94 21.02 9.43
CA VAL A 142 -4.19 21.74 9.73
C VAL A 142 -5.41 20.92 9.30
N ALA A 143 -5.37 20.27 8.14
CA ALA A 143 -6.46 19.40 7.69
C ALA A 143 -6.67 18.19 8.62
N ILE A 144 -5.57 17.59 9.09
CA ILE A 144 -5.59 16.54 10.12
C ILE A 144 -6.13 17.09 11.44
N GLY A 145 -5.72 18.29 11.87
CA GLY A 145 -6.21 18.94 13.07
C GLY A 145 -7.73 19.15 13.07
N ARG A 146 -8.30 19.53 11.91
CA ARG A 146 -9.77 19.60 11.73
C ARG A 146 -10.46 18.25 11.96
N ALA A 147 -9.78 17.15 11.68
CA ALA A 147 -10.29 15.81 11.91
C ALA A 147 -10.16 15.43 13.40
N ILE A 148 -9.00 15.65 14.01
CA ILE A 148 -8.66 15.24 15.39
C ILE A 148 -9.58 15.91 16.42
N VAL A 149 -9.86 17.21 16.30
CA VAL A 149 -10.69 17.95 17.27
C VAL A 149 -12.09 17.35 17.48
N ARG A 150 -12.57 16.55 16.50
CA ARG A 150 -13.86 15.84 16.56
C ARG A 150 -13.77 14.53 17.36
N LYS A 151 -12.57 14.03 17.66
CA LYS A 151 -12.33 12.71 18.27
C LYS A 151 -13.12 11.61 17.54
N PRO A 152 -12.93 11.43 16.22
CA PRO A 152 -13.70 10.46 15.43
C PRO A 152 -13.34 9.02 15.81
N LYS A 153 -14.25 8.09 15.52
CA LYS A 153 -14.02 6.65 15.68
C LYS A 153 -13.04 6.10 14.65
N VAL A 154 -13.10 6.61 13.42
CA VAL A 154 -12.24 6.21 12.28
C VAL A 154 -11.79 7.45 11.52
N PHE A 155 -10.53 7.50 11.14
CA PHE A 155 -9.97 8.49 10.23
C PHE A 155 -9.90 7.94 8.81
N LEU A 156 -10.29 8.76 7.84
CA LEU A 156 -10.24 8.46 6.41
C LEU A 156 -9.31 9.45 5.72
N PHE A 157 -8.37 8.95 4.91
CA PHE A 157 -7.41 9.77 4.17
C PHE A 157 -7.46 9.44 2.67
N ASP A 158 -7.85 10.41 1.84
CA ASP A 158 -7.89 10.28 0.37
C ASP A 158 -6.65 10.93 -0.24
N GLU A 159 -5.60 10.15 -0.50
CA GLU A 159 -4.30 10.55 -1.07
C GLU A 159 -3.68 11.83 -0.45
N PRO A 160 -3.53 11.92 0.88
CA PRO A 160 -3.20 13.18 1.54
C PRO A 160 -1.78 13.67 1.27
N LEU A 161 -0.85 12.80 0.80
CA LEU A 161 0.55 13.16 0.54
C LEU A 161 0.87 13.43 -0.93
N SER A 162 -0.09 13.20 -1.84
CA SER A 162 0.15 13.28 -3.30
C SER A 162 0.63 14.65 -3.79
N ASN A 163 0.24 15.74 -3.12
CA ASN A 163 0.58 17.11 -3.49
C ASN A 163 1.87 17.65 -2.81
N LEU A 164 2.66 16.79 -2.18
CA LEU A 164 3.90 17.14 -1.49
C LEU A 164 5.13 16.74 -2.32
N ASP A 165 6.21 17.50 -2.17
CA ASP A 165 7.52 17.10 -2.68
C ASP A 165 8.07 15.86 -1.97
N ALA A 166 9.08 15.20 -2.57
CA ALA A 166 9.60 13.93 -2.10
C ALA A 166 10.15 13.99 -0.66
N ALA A 167 10.90 15.04 -0.32
CA ALA A 167 11.51 15.19 1.01
C ALA A 167 10.45 15.41 2.09
N LEU A 168 9.46 16.25 1.80
CA LEU A 168 8.36 16.53 2.72
C LEU A 168 7.47 15.30 2.89
N ARG A 169 7.27 14.50 1.82
CA ARG A 169 6.50 13.25 1.87
C ARG A 169 7.12 12.23 2.84
N VAL A 170 8.45 12.09 2.84
CA VAL A 170 9.17 11.23 3.81
C VAL A 170 8.86 11.64 5.25
N ASN A 171 9.01 12.93 5.56
CA ASN A 171 8.76 13.45 6.91
C ASN A 171 7.29 13.24 7.32
N MET A 172 6.35 13.49 6.41
CA MET A 172 4.92 13.34 6.68
C MET A 172 4.49 11.90 6.91
N ARG A 173 5.12 10.91 6.25
CA ARG A 173 4.88 9.49 6.54
C ARG A 173 5.27 9.15 7.98
N ILE A 174 6.43 9.62 8.44
CA ILE A 174 6.90 9.41 9.82
C ILE A 174 5.92 10.04 10.81
N GLU A 175 5.46 11.25 10.53
CA GLU A 175 4.48 11.96 11.38
C GLU A 175 3.13 11.23 11.44
N LEU A 176 2.61 10.77 10.30
CA LEU A 176 1.36 10.00 10.26
C LEU A 176 1.47 8.67 11.01
N ALA A 177 2.60 7.97 10.91
CA ALA A 177 2.83 6.75 11.65
C ALA A 177 2.86 7.02 13.18
N ARG A 178 3.54 8.08 13.63
CA ARG A 178 3.53 8.51 15.05
C ARG A 178 2.12 8.90 15.51
N LEU A 179 1.42 9.67 14.69
CA LEU A 179 0.06 10.10 14.99
C LEU A 179 -0.89 8.91 15.17
N HIS A 180 -0.74 7.87 14.34
CA HIS A 180 -1.52 6.63 14.50
C HIS A 180 -1.25 5.97 15.86
N GLU A 181 0.01 5.87 16.27
CA GLU A 181 0.40 5.32 17.57
C GLU A 181 -0.16 6.16 18.74
N GLU A 182 -0.06 7.48 18.65
CA GLU A 182 -0.53 8.41 19.70
C GLU A 182 -2.06 8.41 19.84
N LEU A 183 -2.78 8.41 18.72
CA LEU A 183 -4.25 8.43 18.73
C LEU A 183 -4.84 7.04 18.99
N ALA A 184 -4.07 5.97 18.74
CA ALA A 184 -4.53 4.59 18.75
C ALA A 184 -5.89 4.43 18.04
N ALA A 185 -6.04 5.07 16.88
CA ALA A 185 -7.29 5.19 16.14
C ALA A 185 -7.29 4.29 14.91
N THR A 186 -8.46 3.78 14.53
CA THR A 186 -8.61 3.08 13.24
C THR A 186 -8.44 4.08 12.10
N MET A 187 -7.54 3.78 11.17
CA MET A 187 -7.24 4.63 10.02
C MET A 187 -7.41 3.88 8.72
N ILE A 188 -8.08 4.49 7.75
CA ILE A 188 -8.20 3.99 6.37
C ILE A 188 -7.56 5.03 5.46
N TYR A 189 -6.56 4.61 4.71
CA TYR A 189 -5.70 5.48 3.92
C TYR A 189 -5.68 5.02 2.47
N VAL A 190 -5.93 5.91 1.54
CA VAL A 190 -5.82 5.65 0.10
C VAL A 190 -4.54 6.25 -0.43
N THR A 191 -3.79 5.48 -1.19
CA THR A 191 -2.60 5.94 -1.92
C THR A 191 -2.39 5.14 -3.20
N HIS A 192 -1.60 5.70 -4.10
CA HIS A 192 -1.00 4.99 -5.23
C HIS A 192 0.50 4.72 -5.02
N ASP A 193 1.07 5.21 -3.92
CA ASP A 193 2.48 5.05 -3.56
C ASP A 193 2.67 3.79 -2.70
N GLN A 194 3.43 2.84 -3.23
CA GLN A 194 3.73 1.57 -2.55
C GLN A 194 4.58 1.77 -1.29
N VAL A 195 5.49 2.76 -1.31
CA VAL A 195 6.37 3.02 -0.16
C VAL A 195 5.54 3.52 1.02
N GLU A 196 4.51 4.34 0.77
CA GLU A 196 3.56 4.75 1.80
C GLU A 196 2.86 3.53 2.42
N ALA A 197 2.32 2.65 1.57
CA ALA A 197 1.65 1.44 2.03
C ALA A 197 2.58 0.51 2.83
N MET A 198 3.75 0.19 2.27
CA MET A 198 4.71 -0.73 2.91
C MET A 198 5.25 -0.19 4.24
N THR A 199 5.36 1.14 4.39
CA THR A 199 5.95 1.76 5.59
C THR A 199 4.94 2.09 6.68
N MET A 200 3.68 2.37 6.36
CA MET A 200 2.68 2.83 7.35
C MET A 200 1.62 1.78 7.70
N ALA A 201 1.29 0.85 6.79
CA ALA A 201 0.18 -0.05 6.99
C ALA A 201 0.43 -1.17 8.01
N ASP A 202 -0.60 -1.51 8.78
CA ASP A 202 -0.74 -2.80 9.43
C ASP A 202 -1.34 -3.81 8.46
N LYS A 203 -2.30 -3.35 7.62
CA LYS A 203 -2.95 -4.11 6.56
C LYS A 203 -2.96 -3.32 5.25
N ILE A 204 -2.49 -3.95 4.17
CA ILE A 204 -2.63 -3.43 2.81
C ILE A 204 -3.76 -4.19 2.12
N VAL A 205 -4.60 -3.45 1.39
CA VAL A 205 -5.65 -3.97 0.52
C VAL A 205 -5.32 -3.56 -0.90
N VAL A 206 -4.97 -4.54 -1.73
CA VAL A 206 -4.66 -4.32 -3.15
C VAL A 206 -5.92 -4.44 -3.97
N LEU A 207 -6.33 -3.36 -4.63
CA LEU A 207 -7.51 -3.31 -5.50
C LEU A 207 -7.11 -3.27 -6.98
N GLN A 208 -7.84 -4.02 -7.80
CA GLN A 208 -7.77 -3.98 -9.26
C GLN A 208 -9.18 -4.12 -9.86
N GLY A 209 -9.55 -3.22 -10.77
CA GLY A 209 -10.80 -3.34 -11.51
C GLY A 209 -12.08 -3.47 -10.66
N GLY A 210 -12.07 -2.92 -9.44
CA GLY A 210 -13.21 -2.93 -8.52
C GLY A 210 -13.28 -4.15 -7.58
N ILE A 211 -12.27 -5.03 -7.58
CA ILE A 211 -12.17 -6.19 -6.68
C ILE A 211 -10.94 -6.09 -5.79
N VAL A 212 -10.96 -6.79 -4.66
CA VAL A 212 -9.80 -6.98 -3.78
C VAL A 212 -9.00 -8.18 -4.27
N GLU A 213 -7.81 -7.94 -4.81
CA GLU A 213 -6.89 -8.99 -5.26
C GLU A 213 -6.26 -9.72 -4.09
N GLN A 214 -5.80 -8.97 -3.10
CA GLN A 214 -5.26 -9.52 -1.86
C GLN A 214 -5.33 -8.47 -0.74
N ALA A 215 -5.57 -8.94 0.49
CA ALA A 215 -5.46 -8.16 1.71
C ALA A 215 -4.59 -8.91 2.71
N GLY A 216 -3.67 -8.22 3.39
CA GLY A 216 -2.76 -8.83 4.37
C GLY A 216 -1.72 -7.83 4.88
N THR A 217 -0.75 -8.32 5.66
CA THR A 217 0.35 -7.49 6.12
C THR A 217 1.27 -7.07 4.96
N PRO A 218 2.01 -5.97 5.05
CA PRO A 218 2.95 -5.55 4.02
C PRO A 218 3.92 -6.67 3.60
N LEU A 219 4.52 -7.36 4.56
CA LEU A 219 5.49 -8.42 4.31
C LEU A 219 4.83 -9.71 3.77
N GLU A 220 3.56 -9.98 4.13
CA GLU A 220 2.82 -11.06 3.52
C GLU A 220 2.61 -10.83 2.02
N LEU A 221 2.15 -9.64 1.62
CA LEU A 221 1.95 -9.33 0.20
C LEU A 221 3.26 -9.34 -0.59
N TYR A 222 4.35 -8.92 0.04
CA TYR A 222 5.68 -8.90 -0.57
C TYR A 222 6.25 -10.32 -0.77
N HIS A 223 6.17 -11.18 0.25
CA HIS A 223 6.76 -12.52 0.22
C HIS A 223 5.82 -13.61 -0.33
N HIS A 224 4.51 -13.41 -0.22
CA HIS A 224 3.46 -14.34 -0.63
C HIS A 224 2.38 -13.65 -1.46
N PRO A 225 2.74 -13.03 -2.61
CA PRO A 225 1.73 -12.46 -3.50
C PRO A 225 0.83 -13.57 -4.02
N ARG A 226 -0.49 -13.31 -4.04
CA ARG A 226 -1.50 -14.28 -4.48
C ARG A 226 -1.45 -14.54 -5.98
N ASN A 227 -1.07 -13.55 -6.76
CA ASN A 227 -1.07 -13.62 -8.23
C ASN A 227 -0.02 -12.68 -8.85
N LEU A 228 0.12 -12.76 -10.17
CA LEU A 228 1.03 -11.93 -10.96
C LEU A 228 0.81 -10.43 -10.75
N PHE A 229 -0.47 -10.02 -10.63
CA PHE A 229 -0.79 -8.60 -10.43
C PHE A 229 -0.22 -8.09 -9.10
N VAL A 230 -0.51 -8.76 -7.99
CA VAL A 230 0.00 -8.37 -6.66
C VAL A 230 1.53 -8.42 -6.63
N ALA A 231 2.15 -9.47 -7.21
CA ALA A 231 3.60 -9.63 -7.28
C ALA A 231 4.29 -8.50 -8.05
N GLY A 232 3.68 -8.07 -9.16
CA GLY A 232 4.19 -6.97 -9.98
C GLY A 232 3.80 -5.57 -9.46
N PHE A 233 2.78 -5.49 -8.60
CA PHE A 233 2.34 -4.22 -8.01
C PHE A 233 3.09 -3.90 -6.71
N ILE A 234 3.38 -4.90 -5.87
CA ILE A 234 4.07 -4.73 -4.58
C ILE A 234 5.57 -4.95 -4.74
N GLY A 235 6.35 -3.90 -4.45
CA GLY A 235 7.82 -3.87 -4.56
C GLY A 235 8.30 -2.86 -5.62
N SER A 236 9.41 -2.18 -5.32
CA SER A 236 10.04 -1.20 -6.21
C SER A 236 11.55 -1.43 -6.21
N PRO A 237 12.13 -1.76 -7.37
CA PRO A 237 11.48 -2.01 -8.66
C PRO A 237 10.54 -3.22 -8.67
N LYS A 238 9.73 -3.35 -9.75
CA LYS A 238 8.79 -4.46 -9.91
C LYS A 238 9.52 -5.82 -10.00
N MET A 239 8.82 -6.89 -9.59
CA MET A 239 9.28 -8.27 -9.81
C MET A 239 9.54 -8.53 -11.30
N ASN A 240 10.65 -9.20 -11.60
CA ASN A 240 10.92 -9.71 -12.95
C ASN A 240 10.04 -10.93 -13.22
N PHE A 241 9.44 -11.00 -14.40
CA PHE A 241 8.64 -12.14 -14.85
C PHE A 241 9.21 -12.72 -16.14
N MET A 242 9.30 -14.05 -16.19
CA MET A 242 9.79 -14.79 -17.35
C MET A 242 8.89 -15.99 -17.60
N PRO A 243 8.39 -16.20 -18.85
CA PRO A 243 7.70 -17.43 -19.19
C PRO A 243 8.69 -18.59 -19.18
N VAL A 244 8.36 -19.68 -18.52
CA VAL A 244 9.21 -20.86 -18.38
C VAL A 244 8.39 -22.14 -18.45
N THR A 245 9.08 -23.27 -18.68
CA THR A 245 8.46 -24.62 -18.69
C THR A 245 8.99 -25.43 -17.52
N VAL A 246 8.11 -26.18 -16.88
CA VAL A 246 8.46 -27.12 -15.81
C VAL A 246 9.13 -28.35 -16.41
N ASN A 247 10.36 -28.65 -15.97
CA ASN A 247 11.10 -29.86 -16.35
C ASN A 247 10.73 -31.04 -15.45
N THR A 248 10.74 -30.83 -14.14
CA THR A 248 10.38 -31.82 -13.12
C THR A 248 9.64 -31.19 -11.95
N GLY A 249 8.78 -31.98 -11.30
CA GLY A 249 8.14 -31.59 -10.03
C GLY A 249 8.27 -32.75 -9.06
N ASP A 250 8.97 -32.55 -7.95
CA ASP A 250 9.26 -33.57 -6.94
C ASP A 250 9.12 -33.01 -5.51
N GLN A 251 9.65 -33.74 -4.53
CA GLN A 251 9.60 -33.35 -3.10
C GLN A 251 10.43 -32.08 -2.80
N ALA A 252 11.43 -31.74 -3.62
CA ALA A 252 12.24 -30.55 -3.46
C ALA A 252 11.59 -29.30 -4.05
N GLY A 253 10.56 -29.46 -4.90
CA GLY A 253 9.84 -28.39 -5.58
C GLY A 253 9.68 -28.62 -7.07
N ALA A 254 9.63 -27.55 -7.85
CA ALA A 254 9.55 -27.60 -9.31
C ALA A 254 10.80 -27.04 -9.94
N THR A 255 11.45 -27.85 -10.78
CA THR A 255 12.60 -27.42 -11.59
C THR A 255 12.09 -26.86 -12.91
N VAL A 256 12.47 -25.63 -13.23
CA VAL A 256 12.06 -24.93 -14.44
C VAL A 256 13.27 -24.60 -15.32
N GLN A 257 13.03 -24.56 -16.65
CA GLN A 257 14.01 -24.14 -17.65
C GLN A 257 13.97 -22.64 -17.79
N LEU A 258 15.06 -21.97 -17.44
CA LEU A 258 15.20 -20.51 -17.58
C LEU A 258 15.59 -20.10 -19.00
N PRO A 259 15.29 -18.85 -19.43
CA PRO A 259 15.82 -18.28 -20.65
C PRO A 259 17.36 -18.33 -20.67
N GLY A 260 17.94 -18.85 -21.79
CA GLY A 260 19.38 -19.00 -21.89
C GLY A 260 19.96 -20.36 -21.48
N GLY A 261 19.10 -21.30 -21.06
CA GLY A 261 19.46 -22.70 -20.84
C GLY A 261 19.79 -23.10 -19.41
N GLY A 262 19.80 -22.16 -18.46
CA GLY A 262 19.94 -22.47 -17.04
C GLY A 262 18.69 -23.15 -16.47
N THR A 263 18.82 -23.84 -15.35
CA THR A 263 17.69 -24.43 -14.60
C THR A 263 17.71 -23.97 -13.15
N VAL A 264 16.53 -23.85 -12.56
CA VAL A 264 16.39 -23.56 -11.12
C VAL A 264 15.28 -24.41 -10.53
N THR A 265 15.51 -24.95 -9.32
CA THR A 265 14.49 -25.65 -8.56
C THR A 265 13.87 -24.70 -7.56
N VAL A 266 12.61 -24.30 -7.79
CA VAL A 266 11.86 -23.42 -6.88
C VAL A 266 11.11 -24.27 -5.85
N PRO A 267 11.29 -24.01 -4.53
CA PRO A 267 10.66 -24.80 -3.48
C PRO A 267 9.15 -24.44 -3.38
N VAL A 268 8.34 -25.20 -4.11
CA VAL A 268 6.87 -25.15 -4.09
C VAL A 268 6.28 -26.45 -3.56
N GLN A 269 5.00 -26.43 -3.17
CA GLN A 269 4.28 -27.62 -2.70
C GLN A 269 4.29 -28.73 -3.75
N PRO A 270 4.65 -29.98 -3.38
CA PRO A 270 4.70 -31.10 -4.30
C PRO A 270 3.34 -31.38 -4.98
N GLY A 271 3.39 -31.86 -6.23
CA GLY A 271 2.20 -32.29 -6.97
C GLY A 271 1.31 -31.18 -7.54
N ARG A 272 1.70 -29.91 -7.37
CA ARG A 272 0.98 -28.77 -7.95
C ARG A 272 1.30 -28.54 -9.42
N LEU A 273 2.50 -28.88 -9.86
CA LEU A 273 2.98 -28.70 -11.21
C LEU A 273 3.45 -30.05 -11.81
N ARG A 274 3.32 -30.18 -13.13
CA ARG A 274 3.73 -31.37 -13.88
C ARG A 274 4.79 -31.00 -14.92
N PRO A 275 5.67 -31.93 -15.31
CA PRO A 275 6.55 -31.73 -16.43
C PRO A 275 5.79 -31.30 -17.69
N GLY A 276 6.26 -30.24 -18.35
CA GLY A 276 5.62 -29.65 -19.53
C GLY A 276 4.65 -28.50 -19.22
N ASP A 277 4.28 -28.25 -17.97
CA ASP A 277 3.42 -27.12 -17.63
C ASP A 277 4.14 -25.79 -17.97
N ALA A 278 3.41 -24.90 -18.65
CA ALA A 278 3.83 -23.53 -18.90
C ALA A 278 3.48 -22.66 -17.68
N VAL A 279 4.49 -22.04 -17.08
CA VAL A 279 4.34 -21.18 -15.87
C VAL A 279 5.12 -19.89 -16.05
N THR A 280 4.81 -18.90 -15.22
CA THR A 280 5.60 -17.68 -15.14
C THR A 280 6.53 -17.76 -13.93
N PHE A 281 7.83 -17.65 -14.17
CA PHE A 281 8.85 -17.51 -13.14
C PHE A 281 8.91 -16.04 -12.69
N GLY A 282 8.92 -15.82 -11.38
CA GLY A 282 9.03 -14.49 -10.77
C GLY A 282 10.21 -14.37 -9.82
N VAL A 283 11.01 -13.32 -9.97
CA VAL A 283 12.13 -13.03 -9.06
C VAL A 283 12.29 -11.53 -8.89
N ARG A 284 12.48 -11.07 -7.65
CA ARG A 284 12.67 -9.65 -7.38
C ARG A 284 14.09 -9.19 -7.72
N PRO A 285 14.27 -7.92 -8.15
CA PRO A 285 15.58 -7.36 -8.52
C PRO A 285 16.65 -7.51 -7.43
N GLU A 286 16.29 -7.32 -6.17
CA GLU A 286 17.17 -7.43 -5.01
C GLU A 286 17.59 -8.86 -4.65
N HIS A 287 16.93 -9.85 -5.22
CA HIS A 287 17.28 -11.27 -5.06
C HIS A 287 18.17 -11.82 -6.15
N LEU A 288 18.51 -10.97 -7.11
CA LEU A 288 19.44 -11.25 -8.20
C LEU A 288 20.82 -10.73 -7.84
N ARG A 289 21.87 -11.54 -8.09
CA ARG A 289 23.24 -11.15 -7.79
C ARG A 289 24.12 -11.27 -9.03
N PRO A 290 24.73 -10.17 -9.52
CA PRO A 290 25.79 -10.27 -10.53
C PRO A 290 26.90 -11.20 -10.07
N SER A 291 27.38 -12.09 -10.93
CA SER A 291 28.35 -13.13 -10.63
C SER A 291 29.11 -13.52 -11.88
N ASP A 292 30.29 -14.14 -11.75
CA ASP A 292 31.03 -14.69 -12.89
C ASP A 292 30.32 -15.88 -13.53
N THR A 293 29.51 -16.58 -12.73
CA THR A 293 28.69 -17.72 -13.17
C THR A 293 27.29 -17.60 -12.57
N GLY A 294 26.26 -17.77 -13.40
CA GLY A 294 24.87 -17.67 -12.97
C GLY A 294 23.92 -18.36 -13.94
N GLU A 295 22.71 -18.58 -13.48
CA GLU A 295 21.67 -19.27 -14.22
C GLU A 295 21.06 -18.42 -15.33
N LEU A 296 21.18 -17.08 -15.22
CA LEU A 296 20.72 -16.13 -16.22
C LEU A 296 21.90 -15.35 -16.78
N VAL A 297 21.88 -15.10 -18.08
CA VAL A 297 22.90 -14.30 -18.77
C VAL A 297 22.22 -13.30 -19.70
N GLY A 298 22.67 -12.05 -19.65
CA GLY A 298 22.12 -11.01 -20.52
C GLY A 298 23.07 -9.86 -20.74
N GLU A 299 22.72 -8.97 -21.66
CA GLU A 299 23.44 -7.74 -21.98
C GLU A 299 22.80 -6.55 -21.23
N VAL A 300 23.61 -5.78 -20.53
CA VAL A 300 23.16 -4.56 -19.84
C VAL A 300 22.86 -3.47 -20.86
N THR A 301 21.60 -3.02 -20.90
CA THR A 301 21.15 -1.97 -21.83
C THR A 301 21.11 -0.60 -21.17
N VAL A 302 20.83 -0.53 -19.85
CA VAL A 302 20.81 0.71 -19.07
C VAL A 302 21.43 0.45 -17.71
N VAL A 303 22.18 1.43 -17.18
CA VAL A 303 22.73 1.43 -15.83
C VAL A 303 22.21 2.68 -15.12
N GLU A 304 21.39 2.49 -14.09
CA GLU A 304 20.85 3.57 -13.27
C GLU A 304 21.55 3.56 -11.90
N ARG A 305 22.36 4.59 -11.62
CA ARG A 305 23.15 4.71 -10.40
C ARG A 305 22.50 5.69 -9.44
N LEU A 306 22.08 5.22 -8.27
CA LEU A 306 21.45 6.03 -7.23
C LEU A 306 22.37 6.32 -6.03
N GLY A 307 23.67 6.02 -6.19
CA GLY A 307 24.68 6.18 -5.14
C GLY A 307 24.83 4.95 -4.27
N GLY A 308 23.88 4.66 -3.39
CA GLY A 308 23.93 3.48 -2.52
C GLY A 308 23.57 2.16 -3.23
N GLU A 309 22.89 2.23 -4.35
CA GLU A 309 22.45 1.08 -5.15
C GLU A 309 22.52 1.41 -6.65
N THR A 310 22.64 0.38 -7.47
CA THR A 310 22.64 0.47 -8.93
C THR A 310 21.63 -0.52 -9.50
N PHE A 311 20.77 -0.07 -10.43
CA PHE A 311 19.90 -0.94 -11.19
C PHE A 311 20.47 -1.19 -12.58
N LEU A 312 20.65 -2.47 -12.89
CA LEU A 312 21.11 -2.94 -14.20
C LEU A 312 19.91 -3.46 -14.98
N TYR A 313 19.50 -2.74 -16.01
CA TYR A 313 18.47 -3.19 -16.95
C TYR A 313 19.16 -4.07 -17.98
N THR A 314 18.83 -5.34 -17.95
CA THR A 314 19.56 -6.39 -18.66
C THR A 314 18.61 -7.09 -19.63
N GLN A 315 18.96 -7.13 -20.92
CA GLN A 315 18.22 -7.87 -21.94
C GLN A 315 18.72 -9.31 -22.03
N LEU A 316 17.83 -10.26 -21.80
CA LEU A 316 18.11 -11.69 -21.96
C LEU A 316 18.12 -12.07 -23.45
N ALA A 317 18.76 -13.19 -23.79
CA ALA A 317 18.79 -13.69 -25.16
C ALA A 317 17.41 -14.04 -25.74
N SER A 318 16.44 -14.32 -24.89
CA SER A 318 15.02 -14.56 -25.21
C SER A 318 14.23 -13.28 -25.53
N GLY A 319 14.82 -12.09 -25.26
CA GLY A 319 14.22 -10.78 -25.51
C GLY A 319 13.60 -10.11 -24.30
N GLU A 320 13.37 -10.81 -23.19
CA GLU A 320 12.82 -10.23 -21.96
C GLU A 320 13.83 -9.29 -21.30
N MET A 321 13.30 -8.23 -20.68
CA MET A 321 14.06 -7.32 -19.85
C MET A 321 14.04 -7.80 -18.40
N MET A 322 15.22 -7.87 -17.81
CA MET A 322 15.43 -8.19 -16.40
C MET A 322 16.08 -7.01 -15.68
N VAL A 323 15.58 -6.62 -14.54
CA VAL A 323 16.18 -5.61 -13.65
C VAL A 323 16.93 -6.33 -12.54
N VAL A 324 18.20 -6.00 -12.37
CA VAL A 324 19.06 -6.53 -11.30
C VAL A 324 19.45 -5.38 -10.39
N GLN A 325 19.22 -5.52 -9.10
CA GLN A 325 19.72 -4.57 -8.10
C GLN A 325 21.11 -5.03 -7.66
N ALA A 326 22.07 -4.13 -7.77
CA ALA A 326 23.46 -4.36 -7.41
C ALA A 326 23.97 -3.25 -6.47
N ASP A 327 25.17 -3.46 -5.94
CA ASP A 327 25.88 -2.46 -5.14
C ASP A 327 26.09 -1.16 -5.92
N GLY A 328 26.05 -0.01 -5.21
CA GLY A 328 26.22 1.32 -5.82
C GLY A 328 27.53 1.51 -6.55
N GLU A 329 28.59 0.80 -6.14
CA GLU A 329 29.95 0.89 -6.70
C GLU A 329 30.25 -0.15 -7.76
N ILE A 330 29.25 -0.97 -8.18
CA ILE A 330 29.48 -1.99 -9.21
C ILE A 330 30.05 -1.34 -10.50
N PRO A 331 31.18 -1.88 -11.08
CA PRO A 331 31.84 -1.25 -12.22
C PRO A 331 31.16 -1.54 -13.57
N THR A 332 30.05 -2.27 -13.59
CA THR A 332 29.34 -2.72 -14.80
C THR A 332 28.96 -1.54 -15.70
N ARG A 333 29.13 -1.72 -17.02
CA ARG A 333 28.85 -0.71 -18.06
C ARG A 333 27.73 -1.18 -19.00
N VAL A 334 27.16 -0.21 -19.69
CA VAL A 334 26.20 -0.49 -20.80
C VAL A 334 26.91 -1.31 -21.87
N HIS A 335 26.20 -2.27 -22.49
CA HIS A 335 26.66 -3.28 -23.43
C HIS A 335 27.58 -4.37 -22.84
N GLU A 336 27.79 -4.36 -21.54
CA GLU A 336 28.50 -5.45 -20.87
C GLU A 336 27.57 -6.65 -20.68
N ARG A 337 28.12 -7.84 -20.89
CA ARG A 337 27.40 -9.10 -20.68
C ARG A 337 27.64 -9.57 -19.25
N ILE A 338 26.58 -9.74 -18.51
CA ILE A 338 26.63 -10.18 -17.12
C ILE A 338 25.97 -11.53 -16.94
N SER A 339 26.51 -12.32 -16.02
CA SER A 339 25.84 -13.50 -15.47
C SER A 339 25.20 -13.14 -14.15
N VAL A 340 24.04 -13.73 -13.85
CA VAL A 340 23.25 -13.41 -12.65
C VAL A 340 22.89 -14.70 -11.94
N LYS A 341 23.25 -14.76 -10.67
CA LYS A 341 22.94 -15.86 -9.76
C LYS A 341 21.62 -15.65 -9.07
N LEU A 342 20.82 -16.70 -8.95
CA LEU A 342 19.52 -16.75 -8.29
C LEU A 342 19.63 -17.35 -6.88
N ASN A 343 18.75 -16.89 -6.00
CA ASN A 343 18.45 -17.60 -4.75
C ASN A 343 17.10 -18.34 -4.91
N PRO A 344 17.08 -19.66 -5.10
CA PRO A 344 15.85 -20.42 -5.32
C PRO A 344 14.77 -20.21 -4.27
N SER A 345 15.18 -20.01 -3.01
CA SER A 345 14.25 -19.80 -1.89
C SER A 345 13.49 -18.48 -1.95
N THR A 346 13.87 -17.53 -2.82
CA THR A 346 13.21 -16.23 -2.99
C THR A 346 12.45 -16.12 -4.32
N CYS A 347 12.48 -17.18 -5.13
CA CYS A 347 11.78 -17.24 -6.40
C CYS A 347 10.34 -17.65 -6.24
N HIS A 348 9.51 -17.29 -7.24
CA HIS A 348 8.09 -17.59 -7.31
C HIS A 348 7.75 -18.28 -8.63
N LEU A 349 6.69 -19.10 -8.61
CA LEU A 349 6.06 -19.63 -9.82
C LEU A 349 4.59 -19.24 -9.82
N PHE A 350 4.11 -18.88 -10.99
CA PHE A 350 2.69 -18.57 -11.21
C PHE A 350 2.18 -19.49 -12.31
N ASP A 351 1.03 -20.08 -12.10
CA ASP A 351 0.41 -21.00 -13.06
C ASP A 351 -0.14 -20.27 -14.29
N GLY A 352 -0.70 -21.01 -15.23
CA GLY A 352 -1.26 -20.48 -16.47
C GLY A 352 -2.45 -19.53 -16.29
N SER A 353 -3.07 -19.49 -15.09
CA SER A 353 -4.10 -18.51 -14.72
C SER A 353 -3.52 -17.25 -14.06
N GLY A 354 -2.21 -17.22 -13.81
CA GLY A 354 -1.51 -16.14 -13.12
C GLY A 354 -1.59 -16.22 -11.59
N LEU A 355 -2.10 -17.30 -11.03
CA LEU A 355 -2.12 -17.54 -9.58
C LEU A 355 -0.76 -18.07 -9.12
N ALA A 356 -0.33 -17.61 -7.95
CA ALA A 356 0.91 -18.08 -7.36
C ALA A 356 0.81 -19.56 -6.97
N VAL A 357 1.81 -20.34 -7.38
CA VAL A 357 1.97 -21.72 -6.89
C VAL A 357 2.44 -21.66 -5.45
N GLU A 358 1.74 -22.36 -4.57
CA GLU A 358 2.01 -22.33 -3.13
C GLU A 358 3.44 -22.77 -2.83
N ARG A 359 4.17 -21.99 -2.05
CA ARG A 359 5.54 -22.27 -1.66
C ARG A 359 5.60 -23.37 -0.61
N ALA A 360 6.67 -24.18 -0.64
CA ALA A 360 6.89 -25.23 0.36
C ALA A 360 7.04 -24.68 1.79
N HIS A 361 7.56 -23.46 1.92
CA HIS A 361 7.78 -22.80 3.22
C HIS A 361 7.25 -21.38 3.20
N ARG A 362 6.51 -21.01 4.26
CA ARG A 362 6.09 -19.63 4.48
C ARG A 362 7.26 -18.80 5.02
N HIS A 363 7.42 -17.57 4.52
CA HIS A 363 8.50 -16.70 4.98
C HIS A 363 8.25 -16.29 6.44
N PRO A 364 9.24 -16.36 7.35
CA PRO A 364 9.04 -16.10 8.77
C PRO A 364 8.49 -14.70 9.09
N LEU A 365 8.84 -13.71 8.27
CA LEU A 365 8.37 -12.33 8.45
C LEU A 365 6.97 -12.07 7.86
N ALA A 366 6.39 -13.00 7.10
CA ALA A 366 5.08 -12.78 6.46
C ALA A 366 3.96 -12.53 7.47
N ASP A 367 4.05 -13.14 8.65
CA ASP A 367 3.07 -13.00 9.73
C ASP A 367 3.44 -11.90 10.75
N MET A 368 4.54 -11.17 10.50
CA MET A 368 4.96 -10.11 11.40
C MET A 368 3.97 -8.95 11.33
N ARG A 369 3.23 -8.76 12.42
CA ARG A 369 2.39 -7.58 12.62
C ARG A 369 3.21 -6.50 13.33
N ARG A 370 2.93 -5.24 13.03
CA ARG A 370 3.46 -4.16 13.87
C ARG A 370 2.97 -4.35 15.31
N PRO A 371 3.80 -4.04 16.31
CA PRO A 371 3.33 -4.03 17.69
C PRO A 371 2.17 -3.02 17.76
N THR A 372 0.95 -3.50 18.02
CA THR A 372 -0.18 -2.61 18.28
C THR A 372 0.18 -1.72 19.47
N ALA A 373 -0.10 -0.40 19.38
CA ALA A 373 0.13 0.54 20.44
C ALA A 373 -0.34 -0.04 21.78
N ARG A 374 0.58 -0.15 22.75
CA ARG A 374 0.27 -0.65 24.09
C ARG A 374 -0.90 0.15 24.65
N LYS A 375 -1.90 -0.55 25.21
CA LYS A 375 -2.92 0.10 26.04
C LYS A 375 -2.17 0.97 27.04
N ALA A 376 -2.35 2.30 26.95
CA ALA A 376 -2.01 3.17 28.07
C ALA A 376 -2.87 2.69 29.24
N SER A 377 -2.21 2.09 30.22
CA SER A 377 -2.79 1.65 31.49
C SER A 377 -3.19 2.85 32.33
#